data_d0b73ccf68bbc81da2b85e2fd5d4603c
#
_entry.id   d0b73ccf68bbc81da2b85e2fd5d4603c
#
_cell.length_a   1.000
_cell.length_b   1.000
_cell.length_c   1.000
_cell.angle_alpha   90.00
_cell.angle_beta   90.00
_cell.angle_gamma   90.00
#
_symmetry.space_group_name_H-M   'P 1'
#
loop_
_entity.id
_entity.type
_entity.pdbx_description
1 polymer ?
#
loop_
_entity_poly.entity_id
_entity_poly.type
_entity_poly.pdbx_seq_one_letter_code
_entity_poly.pdbx_strand_id
1 'polypeptide(L)'
;MESMINGYEVIEEINKGAFCDSYKVRKGGTNYFLKAYKDPTSMSEDYEQFKQNQRTMIPLLKSIGGQVETIVEDFEVKGLYYQVKEFITGATNLRDWLNDNDNYDERLDVAIQFCEILKAIHGKNIVHQDLKPEQVMVVKDSSKKAGVKIILTDFDWSVPNGNVVRIVGTPGYGNIDGTNLSYKSDIFTFGIILCELLAGVNPFVITEKEEDRIFEPEKWKEWVTEKDYVLPIKINDDLPKSVNDIIVACLEPEQSKRPTLDEIMGVLQGKPAPDRLYPRKKAKLRAPSGDVMIMVPGTGYGRKHFKELFGRTTDTESNPVYKYLDKNYAVLSVVQEGEDILLGCPANGFAKNKIKLNGIEMSSKPTMVKNGDKISIFSTGKGTDIVNFTIEVI
;
A
#
# COMPACT_ATOMS: atom_id res chain seq x y z
N MET A 1 9.55 -45.02 -1.25
CA MET A 1 9.63 -43.81 -2.09
C MET A 1 9.93 -44.29 -3.50
N GLU A 2 9.15 -43.87 -4.51
CA GLU A 2 9.50 -44.19 -5.89
C GLU A 2 10.83 -43.51 -6.21
N SER A 3 11.80 -44.23 -6.72
CA SER A 3 13.11 -43.68 -7.07
C SER A 3 13.09 -42.84 -8.35
N MET A 4 12.01 -42.99 -9.15
CA MET A 4 11.85 -42.32 -10.43
C MET A 4 10.39 -41.90 -10.63
N ILE A 5 10.14 -40.66 -11.08
CA ILE A 5 8.84 -40.12 -11.47
C ILE A 5 8.98 -39.56 -12.90
N ASN A 6 8.36 -40.19 -13.87
CA ASN A 6 8.36 -39.78 -15.29
C ASN A 6 9.76 -39.43 -15.84
N GLY A 7 10.77 -40.26 -15.51
CA GLY A 7 12.16 -40.03 -15.96
C GLY A 7 12.95 -39.04 -15.11
N TYR A 8 12.39 -38.55 -14.01
CA TYR A 8 13.08 -37.74 -13.02
C TYR A 8 13.48 -38.62 -11.84
N GLU A 9 14.76 -38.65 -11.49
CA GLU A 9 15.30 -39.30 -10.30
C GLU A 9 14.94 -38.47 -9.06
N VAL A 10 14.30 -39.08 -8.07
CA VAL A 10 13.98 -38.41 -6.79
C VAL A 10 15.24 -38.37 -5.93
N ILE A 11 15.74 -37.17 -5.67
CA ILE A 11 16.92 -36.92 -4.86
C ILE A 11 16.56 -36.73 -3.39
N GLU A 12 15.51 -35.94 -3.14
CA GLU A 12 15.10 -35.53 -1.80
C GLU A 12 13.61 -35.24 -1.74
N GLU A 13 12.95 -35.62 -0.68
CA GLU A 13 11.61 -35.18 -0.34
C GLU A 13 11.72 -33.88 0.45
N ILE A 14 11.19 -32.77 -0.12
CA ILE A 14 11.28 -31.43 0.51
C ILE A 14 10.13 -31.25 1.50
N ASN A 15 8.91 -31.59 1.10
CA ASN A 15 7.72 -31.42 1.94
C ASN A 15 6.62 -32.43 1.58
N LYS A 16 5.86 -32.84 2.61
CA LYS A 16 4.60 -33.56 2.48
C LYS A 16 3.45 -32.73 2.99
N GLY A 17 2.64 -32.21 2.07
CA GLY A 17 1.47 -31.40 2.40
C GLY A 17 0.16 -32.18 2.21
N ALA A 18 -0.92 -31.61 2.71
CA ALA A 18 -2.26 -32.17 2.49
C ALA A 18 -2.67 -32.12 1.02
N PHE A 19 -2.28 -31.06 0.29
CA PHE A 19 -2.65 -30.79 -1.09
C PHE A 19 -1.60 -31.25 -2.11
N CYS A 20 -0.31 -31.11 -1.81
CA CYS A 20 0.77 -31.56 -2.68
C CYS A 20 1.98 -32.05 -1.89
N ASP A 21 2.73 -32.98 -2.48
CA ASP A 21 4.09 -33.35 -2.03
C ASP A 21 5.10 -32.66 -2.94
N SER A 22 6.23 -32.26 -2.38
CA SER A 22 7.29 -31.55 -3.10
C SER A 22 8.62 -32.30 -3.01
N TYR A 23 9.30 -32.38 -4.14
CA TYR A 23 10.53 -33.14 -4.28
C TYR A 23 11.61 -32.33 -4.99
N LYS A 24 12.85 -32.54 -4.59
CA LYS A 24 14.00 -32.24 -5.44
C LYS A 24 14.28 -33.44 -6.32
N VAL A 25 14.30 -33.22 -7.62
CA VAL A 25 14.48 -34.28 -8.60
C VAL A 25 15.60 -33.93 -9.57
N ARG A 26 16.13 -34.93 -10.28
CA ARG A 26 17.21 -34.75 -11.25
C ARG A 26 16.87 -35.42 -12.59
N LYS A 27 17.18 -34.75 -13.70
CA LYS A 27 17.08 -35.28 -15.05
C LYS A 27 18.21 -34.71 -15.92
N GLY A 28 18.96 -35.54 -16.60
CA GLY A 28 20.06 -35.08 -17.46
C GLY A 28 21.15 -34.28 -16.73
N GLY A 29 21.40 -34.57 -15.44
CA GLY A 29 22.38 -33.85 -14.61
C GLY A 29 21.88 -32.55 -14.00
N THR A 30 20.68 -32.06 -14.37
CA THR A 30 20.06 -30.84 -13.87
C THR A 30 19.06 -31.12 -12.76
N ASN A 31 19.08 -30.34 -11.69
CA ASN A 31 18.12 -30.43 -10.62
C ASN A 31 16.85 -29.61 -10.94
N TYR A 32 15.71 -30.12 -10.51
CA TYR A 32 14.39 -29.50 -10.63
C TYR A 32 13.62 -29.58 -9.32
N PHE A 33 12.62 -28.73 -9.19
CA PHE A 33 11.62 -28.80 -8.14
C PHE A 33 10.36 -29.44 -8.74
N LEU A 34 9.87 -30.52 -8.13
CA LEU A 34 8.69 -31.25 -8.62
C LEU A 34 7.61 -31.19 -7.55
N LYS A 35 6.40 -30.76 -7.95
CA LYS A 35 5.18 -30.87 -7.15
C LYS A 35 4.31 -31.99 -7.67
N ALA A 36 3.88 -32.87 -6.75
CA ALA A 36 2.91 -33.92 -6.99
C ALA A 36 1.59 -33.55 -6.32
N TYR A 37 0.59 -33.15 -7.09
CA TYR A 37 -0.69 -32.71 -6.56
C TYR A 37 -1.60 -33.87 -6.27
N LYS A 38 -2.19 -33.87 -5.07
CA LYS A 38 -3.15 -34.87 -4.62
C LYS A 38 -4.56 -34.38 -4.89
N ASP A 39 -5.45 -35.29 -5.21
CA ASP A 39 -6.88 -34.98 -5.16
C ASP A 39 -7.31 -35.00 -3.67
N PRO A 40 -7.52 -33.86 -3.02
CA PRO A 40 -7.78 -33.82 -1.58
C PRO A 40 -9.19 -34.26 -1.21
N THR A 41 -10.10 -34.37 -2.21
CA THR A 41 -11.53 -34.44 -1.92
C THR A 41 -12.21 -35.65 -2.52
N SER A 42 -11.51 -36.48 -3.30
CA SER A 42 -12.15 -37.48 -4.16
C SER A 42 -13.26 -36.91 -5.09
N MET A 43 -13.29 -35.56 -5.25
CA MET A 43 -14.20 -34.85 -6.15
C MET A 43 -13.48 -34.60 -7.47
N SER A 44 -13.67 -35.48 -8.41
CA SER A 44 -13.00 -35.48 -9.71
C SER A 44 -13.18 -34.13 -10.47
N GLU A 45 -14.31 -33.46 -10.31
CA GLU A 45 -14.60 -32.18 -11.01
C GLU A 45 -13.73 -31.02 -10.51
N ASP A 46 -13.55 -30.85 -9.21
CA ASP A 46 -12.70 -29.79 -8.63
C ASP A 46 -11.23 -29.99 -9.02
N TYR A 47 -10.78 -31.25 -9.06
CA TYR A 47 -9.40 -31.57 -9.41
C TYR A 47 -9.14 -31.37 -10.91
N GLU A 48 -10.07 -31.70 -11.78
CA GLU A 48 -9.98 -31.42 -13.21
C GLU A 48 -9.99 -29.89 -13.47
N GLN A 49 -10.85 -29.16 -12.77
CA GLN A 49 -10.87 -27.70 -12.86
C GLN A 49 -9.53 -27.07 -12.39
N PHE A 50 -8.96 -27.58 -11.31
CA PHE A 50 -7.63 -27.17 -10.84
C PHE A 50 -6.57 -27.43 -11.91
N LYS A 51 -6.48 -28.63 -12.48
CA LYS A 51 -5.53 -28.96 -13.56
C LYS A 51 -5.68 -28.05 -14.77
N GLN A 52 -6.91 -27.80 -15.18
CA GLN A 52 -7.19 -26.91 -16.31
C GLN A 52 -6.74 -25.48 -16.02
N ASN A 53 -6.98 -24.99 -14.80
CA ASN A 53 -6.51 -23.67 -14.37
C ASN A 53 -4.98 -23.59 -14.40
N GLN A 54 -4.28 -24.61 -13.87
CA GLN A 54 -2.82 -24.67 -13.92
C GLN A 54 -2.29 -24.62 -15.36
N ARG A 55 -2.86 -25.40 -16.28
CA ARG A 55 -2.48 -25.39 -17.70
C ARG A 55 -2.72 -24.04 -18.37
N THR A 56 -3.72 -23.30 -17.93
CA THR A 56 -3.99 -21.94 -18.42
C THR A 56 -2.95 -20.95 -17.88
N MET A 57 -2.47 -21.13 -16.63
CA MET A 57 -1.50 -20.25 -16.02
C MET A 57 -0.07 -20.41 -16.58
N ILE A 58 0.34 -21.63 -16.93
CA ILE A 58 1.71 -21.94 -17.39
C ILE A 58 2.19 -21.01 -18.52
N PRO A 59 1.47 -20.82 -19.64
CA PRO A 59 1.95 -19.94 -20.70
C PRO A 59 1.99 -18.47 -20.30
N LEU A 60 1.10 -18.03 -19.41
CA LEU A 60 1.10 -16.66 -18.87
C LEU A 60 2.34 -16.40 -18.02
N LEU A 61 2.66 -17.30 -17.09
CA LEU A 61 3.85 -17.22 -16.24
C LEU A 61 5.13 -17.24 -17.07
N LYS A 62 5.23 -18.15 -18.06
CA LYS A 62 6.37 -18.18 -19.00
C LYS A 62 6.57 -16.86 -19.74
N SER A 63 5.51 -16.11 -20.02
CA SER A 63 5.59 -14.82 -20.71
C SER A 63 6.09 -13.68 -19.82
N ILE A 64 6.09 -13.85 -18.49
CA ILE A 64 6.63 -12.86 -17.52
C ILE A 64 8.14 -13.02 -17.39
N GLY A 65 8.65 -14.26 -17.47
CA GLY A 65 10.07 -14.57 -17.39
C GLY A 65 10.59 -14.60 -15.94
N GLY A 66 11.89 -14.33 -15.76
CA GLY A 66 12.68 -14.61 -14.56
C GLY A 66 12.29 -13.91 -13.24
N GLN A 67 11.18 -13.21 -13.19
CA GLN A 67 10.62 -12.62 -11.96
C GLN A 67 9.64 -13.56 -11.24
N VAL A 68 9.20 -14.61 -11.90
CA VAL A 68 8.30 -15.63 -11.36
C VAL A 68 8.89 -17.01 -11.60
N GLU A 69 8.38 -18.02 -10.88
CA GLU A 69 8.81 -19.39 -11.07
C GLU A 69 8.67 -19.85 -12.53
N THR A 70 9.63 -20.64 -12.99
CA THR A 70 9.61 -21.22 -14.34
C THR A 70 9.08 -22.65 -14.28
N ILE A 71 7.93 -22.91 -14.88
CA ILE A 71 7.37 -24.26 -15.05
C ILE A 71 7.94 -24.85 -16.34
N VAL A 72 8.73 -25.91 -16.20
CA VAL A 72 9.41 -26.60 -17.32
C VAL A 72 8.43 -27.45 -18.10
N GLU A 73 7.74 -28.35 -17.39
CA GLU A 73 6.70 -29.22 -17.94
C GLU A 73 5.64 -29.60 -16.90
N ASP A 74 4.52 -30.05 -17.34
CA ASP A 74 3.48 -30.69 -16.53
C ASP A 74 3.05 -32.02 -17.16
N PHE A 75 2.63 -32.97 -16.34
CA PHE A 75 2.20 -34.29 -16.78
C PHE A 75 1.30 -34.97 -15.75
N GLU A 76 0.64 -36.03 -16.19
CA GLU A 76 -0.15 -36.90 -15.31
C GLU A 76 0.42 -38.33 -15.30
N VAL A 77 0.55 -38.90 -14.10
CA VAL A 77 0.95 -40.29 -13.90
C VAL A 77 0.05 -40.93 -12.86
N LYS A 78 -0.58 -42.05 -13.18
CA LYS A 78 -1.48 -42.80 -12.26
C LYS A 78 -2.60 -41.93 -11.65
N GLY A 79 -3.12 -40.97 -12.42
CA GLY A 79 -4.18 -40.06 -11.98
C GLY A 79 -3.73 -38.89 -11.12
N LEU A 80 -2.45 -38.76 -10.84
CA LEU A 80 -1.88 -37.60 -10.15
C LEU A 80 -1.31 -36.61 -11.15
N TYR A 81 -1.54 -35.32 -10.93
CA TYR A 81 -0.98 -34.24 -11.70
C TYR A 81 0.35 -33.77 -11.11
N TYR A 82 1.30 -33.53 -11.97
CA TYR A 82 2.65 -33.10 -11.58
C TYR A 82 3.04 -31.84 -12.34
N GLN A 83 3.78 -30.95 -11.65
CA GLN A 83 4.52 -29.86 -12.28
C GLN A 83 6.00 -29.98 -11.95
N VAL A 84 6.83 -29.77 -12.96
CA VAL A 84 8.28 -29.66 -12.85
C VAL A 84 8.65 -28.19 -13.05
N LYS A 85 9.37 -27.64 -12.08
CA LYS A 85 9.79 -26.25 -12.06
C LYS A 85 11.32 -26.18 -12.00
N GLU A 86 11.89 -25.08 -12.47
CA GLU A 86 13.33 -24.85 -12.27
C GLU A 86 13.67 -24.86 -10.78
N PHE A 87 14.78 -25.50 -10.43
CA PHE A 87 15.28 -25.50 -9.06
C PHE A 87 16.11 -24.22 -8.82
N ILE A 88 15.61 -23.33 -7.96
CA ILE A 88 16.27 -22.05 -7.66
C ILE A 88 17.42 -22.30 -6.68
N THR A 89 18.61 -22.49 -7.22
CA THR A 89 19.80 -22.82 -6.43
C THR A 89 20.29 -21.62 -5.61
N GLY A 90 20.62 -21.86 -4.34
CA GLY A 90 21.16 -20.84 -3.43
C GLY A 90 20.15 -19.77 -3.01
N ALA A 91 18.86 -20.04 -3.22
CA ALA A 91 17.79 -19.19 -2.73
C ALA A 91 17.48 -19.47 -1.26
N THR A 92 17.06 -18.43 -0.55
CA THR A 92 16.34 -18.52 0.71
C THR A 92 14.94 -17.93 0.50
N ASN A 93 13.97 -18.24 1.35
CA ASN A 93 12.68 -17.54 1.27
C ASN A 93 12.75 -16.17 1.95
N LEU A 94 11.80 -15.28 1.64
CA LEU A 94 11.80 -13.92 2.17
C LEU A 94 11.65 -13.87 3.69
N ARG A 95 10.92 -14.82 4.31
CA ARG A 95 10.80 -14.91 5.77
C ARG A 95 12.16 -15.08 6.43
N ASP A 96 12.93 -16.06 5.97
CA ASP A 96 14.26 -16.35 6.50
C ASP A 96 15.24 -15.21 6.19
N TRP A 97 15.16 -14.63 4.98
CA TRP A 97 15.98 -13.47 4.63
C TRP A 97 15.70 -12.25 5.51
N LEU A 98 14.43 -12.00 5.88
CA LEU A 98 14.05 -10.92 6.80
C LEU A 98 14.60 -11.11 8.21
N ASN A 99 14.69 -12.35 8.69
CA ASN A 99 15.27 -12.65 10.00
C ASN A 99 16.77 -12.31 10.07
N ASP A 100 17.47 -12.38 8.95
CA ASP A 100 18.92 -12.16 8.86
C ASP A 100 19.28 -10.77 8.30
N ASN A 101 18.31 -9.94 7.94
CA ASN A 101 18.57 -8.66 7.28
C ASN A 101 17.73 -7.52 7.88
N ASP A 102 18.38 -6.60 8.61
CA ASP A 102 17.77 -5.40 9.22
C ASP A 102 17.98 -4.11 8.40
N ASN A 103 18.66 -4.19 7.24
CA ASN A 103 18.95 -3.04 6.43
C ASN A 103 17.70 -2.50 5.74
N TYR A 104 17.22 -1.34 6.17
CA TYR A 104 16.01 -0.70 5.61
C TYR A 104 16.11 -0.45 4.10
N ASP A 105 17.26 0.03 3.60
CA ASP A 105 17.42 0.34 2.17
C ASP A 105 17.37 -0.91 1.30
N GLU A 106 17.90 -2.03 1.79
CA GLU A 106 17.83 -3.33 1.10
C GLU A 106 16.39 -3.87 1.12
N ARG A 107 15.71 -3.79 2.27
CA ARG A 107 14.29 -4.16 2.41
C ARG A 107 13.38 -3.31 1.52
N LEU A 108 13.68 -2.02 1.40
CA LEU A 108 12.95 -1.11 0.51
C LEU A 108 13.15 -1.49 -0.97
N ASP A 109 14.37 -1.84 -1.39
CA ASP A 109 14.62 -2.30 -2.75
C ASP A 109 13.88 -3.62 -3.06
N VAL A 110 13.84 -4.56 -2.09
CA VAL A 110 13.04 -5.79 -2.20
C VAL A 110 11.54 -5.47 -2.30
N ALA A 111 11.03 -4.51 -1.55
CA ALA A 111 9.63 -4.06 -1.64
C ALA A 111 9.31 -3.48 -3.03
N ILE A 112 10.23 -2.72 -3.61
CA ILE A 112 10.10 -2.18 -4.98
C ILE A 112 10.09 -3.32 -6.00
N GLN A 113 11.01 -4.27 -5.91
CA GLN A 113 11.04 -5.45 -6.79
C GLN A 113 9.73 -6.25 -6.69
N PHE A 114 9.19 -6.43 -5.49
CA PHE A 114 7.92 -7.14 -5.29
C PHE A 114 6.75 -6.41 -5.97
N CYS A 115 6.69 -5.08 -5.83
CA CYS A 115 5.70 -4.27 -6.52
C CYS A 115 5.81 -4.41 -8.05
N GLU A 116 7.02 -4.47 -8.61
CA GLU A 116 7.26 -4.72 -10.05
C GLU A 116 6.72 -6.09 -10.49
N ILE A 117 6.96 -7.14 -9.69
CA ILE A 117 6.44 -8.49 -9.96
C ILE A 117 4.91 -8.50 -9.96
N LEU A 118 4.28 -7.89 -8.96
CA LEU A 118 2.82 -7.80 -8.91
C LEU A 118 2.26 -7.04 -10.11
N LYS A 119 2.92 -5.97 -10.56
CA LYS A 119 2.53 -5.27 -11.80
C LYS A 119 2.62 -6.18 -13.01
N ALA A 120 3.67 -7.01 -13.09
CA ALA A 120 3.85 -7.94 -14.21
C ALA A 120 2.76 -9.02 -14.24
N ILE A 121 2.42 -9.65 -13.10
CA ILE A 121 1.37 -10.69 -13.04
C ILE A 121 -0.03 -10.09 -13.24
N HIS A 122 -0.34 -8.95 -12.64
CA HIS A 122 -1.61 -8.25 -12.85
C HIS A 122 -1.77 -7.80 -14.31
N GLY A 123 -0.67 -7.38 -14.96
CA GLY A 123 -0.63 -7.07 -16.40
C GLY A 123 -0.92 -8.28 -17.32
N LYS A 124 -0.79 -9.50 -16.80
CA LYS A 124 -1.19 -10.77 -17.45
C LYS A 124 -2.55 -11.27 -16.99
N ASN A 125 -3.31 -10.45 -16.31
CA ASN A 125 -4.62 -10.77 -15.76
C ASN A 125 -4.61 -11.88 -14.70
N ILE A 126 -3.52 -12.02 -13.94
CA ILE A 126 -3.35 -13.01 -12.87
C ILE A 126 -3.54 -12.35 -11.51
N VAL A 127 -4.34 -12.96 -10.64
CA VAL A 127 -4.43 -12.71 -9.20
C VAL A 127 -3.78 -13.89 -8.49
N HIS A 128 -2.84 -13.64 -7.59
CA HIS A 128 -2.07 -14.71 -6.93
C HIS A 128 -2.87 -15.42 -5.84
N GLN A 129 -3.64 -14.71 -5.06
CA GLN A 129 -4.52 -15.13 -3.94
C GLN A 129 -3.83 -15.59 -2.65
N ASP A 130 -2.65 -16.21 -2.71
CA ASP A 130 -1.97 -16.78 -1.54
C ASP A 130 -0.56 -16.21 -1.38
N LEU A 131 -0.43 -14.88 -1.44
CA LEU A 131 0.84 -14.20 -1.20
C LEU A 131 1.27 -14.34 0.27
N LYS A 132 2.54 -14.66 0.48
CA LYS A 132 3.19 -14.67 1.80
C LYS A 132 4.72 -14.67 1.63
N PRO A 133 5.48 -14.27 2.64
CA PRO A 133 6.94 -14.21 2.54
C PRO A 133 7.61 -15.54 2.15
N GLU A 134 7.04 -16.67 2.58
CA GLU A 134 7.59 -18.00 2.30
C GLU A 134 7.54 -18.38 0.81
N GLN A 135 6.74 -17.69 0.01
CA GLN A 135 6.62 -17.93 -1.44
C GLN A 135 7.46 -16.98 -2.28
N VAL A 136 8.20 -16.10 -1.64
CA VAL A 136 9.14 -15.18 -2.32
C VAL A 136 10.54 -15.69 -2.10
N MET A 137 11.17 -16.16 -3.17
CA MET A 137 12.55 -16.66 -3.13
C MET A 137 13.51 -15.50 -3.33
N VAL A 138 14.48 -15.37 -2.45
CA VAL A 138 15.54 -14.35 -2.48
C VAL A 138 16.83 -15.00 -2.95
N VAL A 139 17.40 -14.46 -4.02
CA VAL A 139 18.62 -14.97 -4.67
C VAL A 139 19.67 -13.85 -4.74
N LYS A 140 20.93 -14.17 -4.44
CA LYS A 140 22.04 -13.21 -4.60
C LYS A 140 22.12 -12.68 -6.03
N ASP A 141 22.15 -11.36 -6.19
CA ASP A 141 22.30 -10.68 -7.46
C ASP A 141 22.96 -9.31 -7.25
N SER A 142 24.26 -9.25 -7.50
CA SER A 142 25.05 -8.02 -7.32
C SER A 142 24.70 -6.88 -8.28
N SER A 143 23.86 -7.12 -9.28
CA SER A 143 23.35 -6.07 -10.17
C SER A 143 22.20 -5.26 -9.55
N LYS A 144 21.59 -5.76 -8.48
CA LYS A 144 20.51 -5.10 -7.74
C LYS A 144 21.06 -4.27 -6.59
N LYS A 145 20.36 -3.20 -6.23
CA LYS A 145 20.73 -2.30 -5.13
C LYS A 145 20.82 -3.05 -3.79
N ALA A 146 19.88 -3.93 -3.52
CA ALA A 146 19.88 -4.80 -2.33
C ALA A 146 20.89 -5.96 -2.39
N GLY A 147 21.68 -6.12 -3.48
CA GLY A 147 22.53 -7.28 -3.69
C GLY A 147 21.77 -8.60 -3.89
N VAL A 148 20.46 -8.55 -3.99
CA VAL A 148 19.55 -9.68 -4.18
C VAL A 148 18.48 -9.36 -5.20
N LYS A 149 18.00 -10.38 -5.90
CA LYS A 149 16.73 -10.38 -6.66
C LYS A 149 15.73 -11.28 -6.00
N ILE A 150 14.46 -11.01 -6.21
CA ILE A 150 13.38 -11.89 -5.75
C ILE A 150 12.66 -12.56 -6.91
N ILE A 151 12.12 -13.75 -6.64
CA ILE A 151 11.34 -14.56 -7.57
C ILE A 151 10.08 -15.00 -6.83
N LEU A 152 8.91 -14.63 -7.36
CA LEU A 152 7.64 -15.06 -6.79
C LEU A 152 7.31 -16.48 -7.26
N THR A 153 6.90 -17.33 -6.33
CA THR A 153 6.61 -18.74 -6.56
C THR A 153 5.23 -19.12 -6.04
N ASP A 154 4.84 -20.35 -6.30
CA ASP A 154 3.62 -20.96 -5.77
C ASP A 154 2.32 -20.36 -6.30
N PHE A 155 2.15 -20.40 -7.63
CA PHE A 155 0.95 -19.96 -8.34
C PHE A 155 -0.18 -21.03 -8.34
N ASP A 156 -0.18 -21.96 -7.39
CA ASP A 156 -1.11 -23.08 -7.35
C ASP A 156 -2.57 -22.62 -7.25
N TRP A 157 -2.83 -21.51 -6.54
CA TRP A 157 -4.16 -20.94 -6.34
C TRP A 157 -4.45 -19.71 -7.18
N SER A 158 -3.54 -19.35 -8.06
CA SER A 158 -3.70 -18.17 -8.90
C SER A 158 -4.83 -18.35 -9.91
N VAL A 159 -5.54 -17.28 -10.16
CA VAL A 159 -6.71 -17.25 -11.07
C VAL A 159 -6.67 -16.03 -11.98
N PRO A 160 -7.36 -16.06 -13.12
CA PRO A 160 -7.67 -14.84 -13.85
C PRO A 160 -8.49 -13.89 -12.98
N ASN A 161 -8.20 -12.58 -13.10
CA ASN A 161 -8.92 -11.56 -12.37
C ASN A 161 -10.44 -11.65 -12.59
N GLY A 162 -11.21 -11.63 -11.50
CA GLY A 162 -12.66 -11.79 -11.50
C GLY A 162 -13.14 -13.25 -11.49
N ASN A 163 -12.26 -14.24 -11.56
CA ASN A 163 -12.62 -15.65 -11.44
C ASN A 163 -12.32 -16.17 -10.04
N VAL A 164 -13.16 -17.07 -9.53
CA VAL A 164 -12.97 -17.77 -8.26
C VAL A 164 -13.05 -19.25 -8.53
N VAL A 165 -11.94 -19.96 -8.30
CA VAL A 165 -11.92 -21.42 -8.29
C VAL A 165 -12.11 -21.95 -6.88
N ARG A 166 -11.42 -21.34 -5.92
CA ARG A 166 -11.49 -21.68 -4.50
C ARG A 166 -11.05 -20.49 -3.67
N ILE A 167 -11.70 -20.25 -2.54
CA ILE A 167 -11.22 -19.28 -1.54
C ILE A 167 -10.11 -19.97 -0.76
N VAL A 168 -8.93 -19.42 -0.82
CA VAL A 168 -7.76 -19.87 -0.08
C VAL A 168 -7.20 -18.72 0.73
N GLY A 169 -6.48 -19.04 1.78
CA GLY A 169 -5.80 -18.04 2.58
C GLY A 169 -4.91 -18.71 3.62
N THR A 170 -3.73 -18.17 3.80
CA THR A 170 -2.82 -18.52 4.89
C THR A 170 -3.17 -17.66 6.11
N PRO A 171 -3.26 -18.24 7.32
CA PRO A 171 -3.46 -17.47 8.54
C PRO A 171 -2.52 -16.26 8.61
N GLY A 172 -3.09 -15.07 8.89
CA GLY A 172 -2.32 -13.83 8.94
C GLY A 172 -2.07 -13.13 7.59
N TYR A 173 -2.43 -13.77 6.45
CA TYR A 173 -2.31 -13.24 5.08
C TYR A 173 -3.59 -13.45 4.26
N GLY A 174 -4.57 -14.12 4.83
CA GLY A 174 -5.73 -14.60 4.11
C GLY A 174 -6.52 -13.52 3.40
N ASN A 175 -7.09 -13.91 2.26
CA ASN A 175 -8.02 -13.08 1.51
C ASN A 175 -9.28 -12.76 2.32
N ILE A 176 -9.60 -11.48 2.47
CA ILE A 176 -10.81 -10.99 3.16
C ILE A 176 -11.96 -10.70 2.19
N ASP A 177 -11.71 -10.68 0.89
CA ASP A 177 -12.67 -10.27 -0.14
C ASP A 177 -13.64 -11.41 -0.52
N GLY A 178 -13.41 -12.62 -0.01
CA GLY A 178 -14.24 -13.79 -0.27
C GLY A 178 -14.25 -14.16 -1.75
N THR A 179 -15.44 -14.21 -2.35
CA THR A 179 -15.64 -14.52 -3.77
C THR A 179 -15.44 -13.31 -4.70
N ASN A 180 -15.25 -12.10 -4.16
CA ASN A 180 -15.02 -10.89 -4.95
C ASN A 180 -13.53 -10.64 -5.18
N LEU A 181 -12.84 -11.64 -5.76
CA LEU A 181 -11.40 -11.57 -6.00
C LEU A 181 -11.04 -10.61 -7.12
N SER A 182 -10.01 -9.81 -6.87
CA SER A 182 -9.45 -8.90 -7.86
C SER A 182 -7.96 -8.63 -7.55
N TYR A 183 -7.29 -7.87 -8.40
CA TYR A 183 -5.94 -7.36 -8.13
C TYR A 183 -5.83 -6.64 -6.76
N LYS A 184 -6.94 -6.08 -6.28
CA LYS A 184 -7.00 -5.42 -4.97
C LYS A 184 -6.89 -6.41 -3.81
N SER A 185 -7.18 -7.68 -4.02
CA SER A 185 -7.00 -8.73 -3.03
C SER A 185 -5.51 -8.99 -2.79
N ASP A 186 -4.72 -9.08 -3.85
CA ASP A 186 -3.25 -9.17 -3.73
C ASP A 186 -2.64 -7.93 -3.09
N ILE A 187 -3.20 -6.73 -3.35
CA ILE A 187 -2.73 -5.48 -2.75
C ILE A 187 -2.93 -5.48 -1.23
N PHE A 188 -4.01 -6.04 -0.72
CA PHE A 188 -4.23 -6.19 0.71
C PHE A 188 -3.11 -7.01 1.36
N THR A 189 -2.87 -8.22 0.84
CA THR A 189 -1.82 -9.10 1.35
C THR A 189 -0.42 -8.50 1.16
N PHE A 190 -0.18 -7.83 0.03
CA PHE A 190 1.06 -7.10 -0.18
C PHE A 190 1.26 -5.99 0.86
N GLY A 191 0.19 -5.31 1.30
CA GLY A 191 0.24 -4.34 2.40
C GLY A 191 0.77 -4.94 3.70
N ILE A 192 0.36 -6.17 4.03
CA ILE A 192 0.90 -6.92 5.18
C ILE A 192 2.39 -7.20 5.01
N ILE A 193 2.79 -7.70 3.83
CA ILE A 193 4.19 -8.00 3.52
C ILE A 193 5.04 -6.72 3.51
N LEU A 194 4.52 -5.59 3.02
CA LEU A 194 5.19 -4.29 3.11
C LEU A 194 5.43 -3.85 4.56
N CYS A 195 4.47 -4.12 5.46
CA CYS A 195 4.66 -3.86 6.88
C CYS A 195 5.79 -4.72 7.46
N GLU A 196 5.84 -6.00 7.13
CA GLU A 196 6.94 -6.87 7.55
C GLU A 196 8.30 -6.43 7.00
N LEU A 197 8.36 -6.05 5.72
CA LEU A 197 9.58 -5.55 5.08
C LEU A 197 10.07 -4.25 5.71
N LEU A 198 9.20 -3.26 5.93
CA LEU A 198 9.59 -1.89 6.21
C LEU A 198 9.39 -1.48 7.69
N ALA A 199 8.46 -2.12 8.39
CA ALA A 199 8.26 -1.90 9.82
C ALA A 199 8.77 -3.07 10.68
N GLY A 200 8.98 -4.26 10.10
CA GLY A 200 9.65 -5.39 10.76
C GLY A 200 8.74 -6.54 11.15
N VAL A 201 7.42 -6.37 11.18
CA VAL A 201 6.50 -7.42 11.62
C VAL A 201 5.12 -7.29 10.94
N ASN A 202 4.39 -8.40 10.88
CA ASN A 202 3.00 -8.41 10.44
C ASN A 202 2.12 -7.61 11.43
N PRO A 203 1.38 -6.58 10.97
CA PRO A 203 0.67 -5.65 11.85
C PRO A 203 -0.47 -6.32 12.64
N PHE A 204 -0.93 -7.49 12.22
CA PHE A 204 -2.00 -8.25 12.88
C PHE A 204 -1.51 -9.25 13.93
N VAL A 205 -0.22 -9.57 13.96
CA VAL A 205 0.38 -10.51 14.93
C VAL A 205 0.57 -9.84 16.29
N ILE A 206 0.97 -8.56 16.30
CA ILE A 206 1.18 -7.80 17.53
C ILE A 206 -0.15 -7.31 18.06
N THR A 207 -0.41 -7.52 19.35
CA THR A 207 -1.50 -6.87 20.07
C THR A 207 -0.94 -5.98 21.17
N GLU A 208 -1.69 -4.96 21.58
CA GLU A 208 -1.33 -4.16 22.76
C GLU A 208 -1.31 -4.98 24.07
N LYS A 209 -1.84 -6.20 24.02
CA LYS A 209 -1.96 -7.12 25.18
C LYS A 209 -0.88 -8.18 25.25
N GLU A 210 0.12 -8.14 24.39
CA GLU A 210 1.25 -9.11 24.33
C GLU A 210 0.83 -10.59 24.23
N GLU A 211 -0.41 -10.90 23.86
CA GLU A 211 -0.89 -12.26 23.66
C GLU A 211 -0.79 -12.63 22.18
N ASP A 212 -0.27 -13.82 21.89
CA ASP A 212 -0.23 -14.36 20.53
C ASP A 212 -1.66 -14.54 19.99
N ARG A 213 -1.97 -13.91 18.85
CA ARG A 213 -3.26 -14.06 18.21
C ARG A 213 -3.36 -15.42 17.52
N ILE A 214 -4.43 -16.15 17.82
CA ILE A 214 -4.80 -17.35 17.07
C ILE A 214 -5.62 -16.91 15.85
N PHE A 215 -5.07 -17.14 14.65
CA PHE A 215 -5.75 -16.78 13.41
C PHE A 215 -6.87 -17.77 13.09
N GLU A 216 -8.09 -17.43 13.52
CA GLU A 216 -9.33 -18.10 13.14
C GLU A 216 -10.00 -17.30 12.02
N PRO A 217 -10.60 -17.93 10.98
CA PRO A 217 -11.15 -17.23 9.82
C PRO A 217 -12.17 -16.14 10.15
N GLU A 218 -13.07 -16.41 11.12
CA GLU A 218 -14.08 -15.44 11.56
C GLU A 218 -13.44 -14.24 12.25
N LYS A 219 -12.52 -14.48 13.16
CA LYS A 219 -11.78 -13.43 13.88
C LYS A 219 -10.90 -12.62 12.94
N TRP A 220 -10.28 -13.27 11.96
CA TRP A 220 -9.46 -12.60 10.96
C TRP A 220 -10.24 -11.51 10.21
N LYS A 221 -11.43 -11.85 9.73
CA LYS A 221 -12.30 -10.90 9.05
C LYS A 221 -12.75 -9.76 9.96
N GLU A 222 -13.07 -10.06 11.22
CA GLU A 222 -13.43 -9.06 12.23
C GLU A 222 -12.28 -8.08 12.47
N TRP A 223 -11.06 -8.55 12.75
CA TRP A 223 -9.90 -7.69 12.98
C TRP A 223 -9.61 -6.75 11.80
N VAL A 224 -9.70 -7.26 10.58
CA VAL A 224 -9.52 -6.41 9.40
C VAL A 224 -10.62 -5.38 9.28
N THR A 225 -11.89 -5.78 9.49
CA THR A 225 -13.05 -4.89 9.37
C THR A 225 -13.03 -3.77 10.42
N GLU A 226 -12.64 -4.11 11.64
CA GLU A 226 -12.53 -3.17 12.77
C GLU A 226 -11.20 -2.42 12.77
N LYS A 227 -10.30 -2.73 11.83
CA LYS A 227 -8.94 -2.18 11.76
C LYS A 227 -8.14 -2.44 13.05
N ASP A 228 -8.38 -3.60 13.68
CA ASP A 228 -7.69 -4.03 14.89
C ASP A 228 -6.30 -4.59 14.56
N TYR A 229 -5.39 -3.68 14.26
CA TYR A 229 -3.98 -3.95 14.00
C TYR A 229 -3.11 -2.81 14.50
N VAL A 230 -1.83 -3.08 14.70
CA VAL A 230 -0.87 -2.05 15.11
C VAL A 230 -0.41 -1.26 13.88
N LEU A 231 -0.49 0.07 13.95
CA LEU A 231 -0.03 0.93 12.86
C LEU A 231 1.47 0.72 12.59
N PRO A 232 1.91 0.63 11.32
CA PRO A 232 3.33 0.41 10.98
C PRO A 232 4.28 1.42 11.64
N ILE A 233 3.89 2.68 11.74
CA ILE A 233 4.67 3.73 12.42
C ILE A 233 4.76 3.56 13.95
N LYS A 234 3.90 2.73 14.55
CA LYS A 234 3.98 2.36 15.97
C LYS A 234 4.91 1.18 16.20
N ILE A 235 5.16 0.39 15.15
CA ILE A 235 6.10 -0.72 15.16
C ILE A 235 7.52 -0.18 14.93
N ASN A 236 7.67 0.74 13.96
CA ASN A 236 8.91 1.41 13.62
C ASN A 236 8.66 2.92 13.54
N ASP A 237 9.11 3.68 14.54
CA ASP A 237 8.90 5.13 14.64
C ASP A 237 9.77 5.94 13.65
N ASP A 238 10.80 5.34 13.08
CA ASP A 238 11.61 5.91 11.99
C ASP A 238 10.95 5.75 10.60
N LEU A 239 9.84 5.02 10.52
CA LEU A 239 9.16 4.78 9.25
C LEU A 239 8.63 6.11 8.66
N PRO A 240 8.95 6.45 7.39
CA PRO A 240 8.40 7.64 6.76
C PRO A 240 6.87 7.64 6.79
N LYS A 241 6.25 8.77 7.15
CA LYS A 241 4.79 8.89 7.26
C LYS A 241 4.08 8.45 5.97
N SER A 242 4.58 8.83 4.79
CA SER A 242 4.01 8.42 3.50
C SER A 242 4.02 6.91 3.31
N VAL A 243 5.04 6.21 3.81
CA VAL A 243 5.14 4.74 3.76
C VAL A 243 4.15 4.12 4.73
N ASN A 244 4.04 4.64 5.96
CA ASN A 244 2.98 4.22 6.87
C ASN A 244 1.60 4.35 6.24
N ASP A 245 1.30 5.51 5.66
CA ASP A 245 -0.02 5.83 5.14
C ASP A 245 -0.39 4.94 3.94
N ILE A 246 0.56 4.63 3.05
CA ILE A 246 0.31 3.74 1.92
C ILE A 246 0.11 2.28 2.37
N ILE A 247 0.85 1.82 3.38
CA ILE A 247 0.65 0.48 3.97
C ILE A 247 -0.74 0.39 4.58
N VAL A 248 -1.13 1.35 5.41
CA VAL A 248 -2.48 1.42 6.03
C VAL A 248 -3.57 1.43 4.95
N ALA A 249 -3.37 2.17 3.86
CA ALA A 249 -4.32 2.19 2.75
C ALA A 249 -4.43 0.84 2.01
N CYS A 250 -3.35 0.06 1.93
CA CYS A 250 -3.42 -1.30 1.40
C CYS A 250 -4.32 -2.21 2.25
N LEU A 251 -4.35 -1.99 3.58
CA LEU A 251 -5.11 -2.78 4.54
C LEU A 251 -6.59 -2.37 4.65
N GLU A 252 -7.08 -1.45 3.82
CA GLU A 252 -8.49 -1.07 3.81
C GLU A 252 -9.40 -2.27 3.53
N PRO A 253 -10.45 -2.50 4.35
CA PRO A 253 -11.39 -3.58 4.13
C PRO A 253 -12.07 -3.48 2.76
N GLU A 254 -12.39 -2.27 2.33
CA GLU A 254 -13.04 -1.99 1.04
C GLU A 254 -12.01 -1.89 -0.08
N GLN A 255 -12.10 -2.77 -1.09
CA GLN A 255 -11.16 -2.83 -2.21
C GLN A 255 -11.00 -1.51 -2.97
N SER A 256 -12.09 -0.75 -3.14
CA SER A 256 -12.09 0.52 -3.86
C SER A 256 -11.21 1.59 -3.20
N LYS A 257 -10.98 1.48 -1.90
CA LYS A 257 -10.14 2.39 -1.12
C LYS A 257 -8.66 2.02 -1.17
N ARG A 258 -8.32 0.77 -1.50
CA ARG A 258 -6.93 0.34 -1.60
C ARG A 258 -6.20 1.04 -2.74
N PRO A 259 -4.90 1.35 -2.59
CA PRO A 259 -4.12 2.03 -3.63
C PRO A 259 -3.94 1.14 -4.87
N THR A 260 -3.47 1.76 -5.93
CA THR A 260 -2.93 1.07 -7.12
C THR A 260 -1.45 0.73 -6.89
N LEU A 261 -0.92 -0.22 -7.64
CA LEU A 261 0.51 -0.54 -7.60
C LEU A 261 1.39 0.64 -8.04
N ASP A 262 0.89 1.52 -8.92
CA ASP A 262 1.62 2.75 -9.32
C ASP A 262 1.71 3.77 -8.17
N GLU A 263 0.66 3.90 -7.36
CA GLU A 263 0.66 4.75 -6.17
C GLU A 263 1.60 4.19 -5.10
N ILE A 264 1.55 2.87 -4.84
CA ILE A 264 2.47 2.19 -3.92
C ILE A 264 3.92 2.40 -4.39
N MET A 265 4.21 2.10 -5.64
CA MET A 265 5.54 2.28 -6.25
C MET A 265 6.03 3.72 -6.11
N GLY A 266 5.16 4.70 -6.36
CA GLY A 266 5.48 6.11 -6.22
C GLY A 266 5.96 6.45 -4.81
N VAL A 267 5.25 5.96 -3.78
CA VAL A 267 5.61 6.19 -2.37
C VAL A 267 6.91 5.49 -1.99
N LEU A 268 7.10 4.23 -2.41
CA LEU A 268 8.35 3.51 -2.18
C LEU A 268 9.57 4.20 -2.85
N GLN A 269 9.34 4.95 -3.92
CA GLN A 269 10.35 5.79 -4.60
C GLN A 269 10.45 7.21 -4.03
N GLY A 270 9.85 7.50 -2.87
CA GLY A 270 9.97 8.76 -2.16
C GLY A 270 8.95 9.84 -2.56
N LYS A 271 7.91 9.51 -3.35
CA LYS A 271 6.81 10.44 -3.60
C LYS A 271 5.87 10.50 -2.38
N PRO A 272 5.15 11.60 -2.18
CA PRO A 272 4.10 11.66 -1.16
C PRO A 272 3.00 10.64 -1.45
N ALA A 273 2.32 10.18 -0.41
CA ALA A 273 1.13 9.35 -0.58
C ALA A 273 0.02 10.17 -1.26
N PRO A 274 -0.84 9.54 -2.09
CA PRO A 274 -1.87 10.23 -2.84
C PRO A 274 -2.90 10.92 -1.94
N ASP A 275 -3.26 12.16 -2.26
CA ASP A 275 -4.23 12.96 -1.49
C ASP A 275 -5.59 12.26 -1.31
N ARG A 276 -5.98 11.42 -2.26
CA ARG A 276 -7.24 10.68 -2.18
C ARG A 276 -7.32 9.66 -1.01
N LEU A 277 -6.17 9.27 -0.47
CA LEU A 277 -6.09 8.37 0.69
C LEU A 277 -6.46 9.07 1.99
N TYR A 278 -6.54 10.40 1.97
CA TYR A 278 -6.88 11.20 3.12
C TYR A 278 -8.28 11.79 2.98
N PRO A 279 -9.06 11.86 4.07
CA PRO A 279 -10.30 12.62 4.05
C PRO A 279 -9.98 14.07 3.66
N ARG A 280 -10.77 14.63 2.74
CA ARG A 280 -10.62 16.04 2.37
C ARG A 280 -10.97 16.91 3.57
N LYS A 281 -9.95 17.43 4.22
CA LYS A 281 -10.12 18.41 5.29
C LYS A 281 -10.33 19.80 4.70
N LYS A 282 -10.97 20.66 5.47
CA LYS A 282 -11.20 22.07 5.16
C LYS A 282 -10.69 22.91 6.31
N ALA A 283 -10.25 24.11 6.02
CA ALA A 283 -10.01 25.10 7.06
C ALA A 283 -11.21 26.05 7.13
N LYS A 284 -11.58 26.42 8.33
CA LYS A 284 -12.69 27.34 8.60
C LYS A 284 -12.10 28.54 9.34
N LEU A 285 -12.17 29.71 8.73
CA LEU A 285 -11.80 30.96 9.35
C LEU A 285 -13.02 31.56 10.02
N ARG A 286 -12.94 31.79 11.31
CA ARG A 286 -13.97 32.49 12.07
C ARG A 286 -13.51 33.91 12.40
N ALA A 287 -14.28 34.90 11.95
CA ALA A 287 -14.07 36.30 12.28
C ALA A 287 -14.55 36.60 13.72
N PRO A 288 -14.08 37.70 14.36
CA PRO A 288 -14.58 38.16 15.65
C PRO A 288 -16.07 38.45 15.68
N SER A 289 -16.66 38.81 14.52
CA SER A 289 -18.10 39.02 14.34
C SER A 289 -18.92 37.72 14.39
N GLY A 290 -18.27 36.54 14.41
CA GLY A 290 -18.91 35.24 14.30
C GLY A 290 -19.08 34.73 12.86
N ASP A 291 -18.84 35.60 11.86
CA ASP A 291 -18.88 35.18 10.45
C ASP A 291 -17.81 34.14 10.12
N VAL A 292 -18.14 33.22 9.23
CA VAL A 292 -17.31 32.06 8.93
C VAL A 292 -17.07 31.95 7.42
N MET A 293 -15.80 31.75 7.05
CA MET A 293 -15.40 31.38 5.69
C MET A 293 -14.81 29.96 5.68
N ILE A 294 -15.39 29.07 4.88
CA ILE A 294 -14.84 27.74 4.67
C ILE A 294 -13.84 27.80 3.53
N MET A 295 -12.61 27.40 3.81
CA MET A 295 -11.53 27.33 2.84
C MET A 295 -11.24 25.88 2.49
N VAL A 296 -11.15 25.59 1.19
CA VAL A 296 -10.86 24.26 0.65
C VAL A 296 -9.45 24.22 0.05
N PRO A 297 -8.75 23.09 0.17
CA PRO A 297 -7.43 22.94 -0.44
C PRO A 297 -7.42 23.21 -1.95
N GLY A 298 -6.32 23.74 -2.44
CA GLY A 298 -6.15 24.11 -3.85
C GLY A 298 -6.75 25.46 -4.23
N THR A 299 -7.33 26.19 -3.29
CA THR A 299 -7.98 27.49 -3.54
C THR A 299 -7.19 28.64 -2.92
N GLY A 300 -7.03 29.72 -3.68
CA GLY A 300 -6.50 30.99 -3.19
C GLY A 300 -7.62 31.94 -2.78
N TYR A 301 -7.49 32.56 -1.62
CA TYR A 301 -8.47 33.46 -1.03
C TYR A 301 -7.97 34.90 -1.05
N GLY A 302 -8.70 35.78 -1.74
CA GLY A 302 -8.35 37.18 -1.91
C GLY A 302 -9.53 38.09 -1.57
N ARG A 303 -9.39 39.37 -1.95
CA ARG A 303 -10.34 40.46 -1.63
C ARG A 303 -11.79 40.09 -1.88
N LYS A 304 -12.11 39.39 -2.98
CA LYS A 304 -13.48 38.97 -3.30
C LYS A 304 -14.10 38.14 -2.20
N HIS A 305 -13.39 37.10 -1.76
CA HIS A 305 -13.85 36.14 -0.73
C HIS A 305 -14.05 36.84 0.63
N PHE A 306 -13.13 37.73 1.01
CA PHE A 306 -13.25 38.47 2.26
C PHE A 306 -14.37 39.54 2.17
N LYS A 307 -14.63 40.11 0.99
CA LYS A 307 -15.78 40.97 0.79
C LYS A 307 -17.11 40.23 0.97
N GLU A 308 -17.20 39.02 0.46
CA GLU A 308 -18.38 38.17 0.64
C GLU A 308 -18.58 37.78 2.11
N LEU A 309 -17.49 37.51 2.85
CA LEU A 309 -17.53 37.18 4.27
C LEU A 309 -18.05 38.37 5.11
N PHE A 310 -17.52 39.56 4.91
CA PHE A 310 -17.86 40.75 5.69
C PHE A 310 -19.03 41.58 5.13
N GLY A 311 -19.37 41.40 3.85
CA GLY A 311 -20.46 42.14 3.20
C GLY A 311 -21.87 41.67 3.60
N ARG A 312 -21.99 40.61 4.39
CA ARG A 312 -23.27 40.16 4.93
C ARG A 312 -23.68 40.86 6.23
N THR A 313 -22.75 41.57 6.87
CA THR A 313 -23.05 42.46 7.98
C THR A 313 -23.50 43.81 7.44
N THR A 314 -24.63 44.26 7.90
CA THR A 314 -25.36 45.47 7.43
C THR A 314 -24.60 46.78 7.61
N ASP A 315 -23.36 46.76 8.05
CA ASP A 315 -22.51 47.92 8.29
C ASP A 315 -21.34 47.95 7.30
N THR A 316 -21.65 48.21 6.02
CA THR A 316 -20.67 48.25 4.93
C THR A 316 -19.78 49.50 4.95
N GLU A 317 -20.10 50.54 5.72
CA GLU A 317 -19.31 51.76 5.80
C GLU A 317 -18.28 51.74 6.92
N SER A 318 -18.53 51.01 8.02
CA SER A 318 -17.70 51.04 9.21
C SER A 318 -16.60 49.99 9.28
N ASN A 319 -16.62 48.95 8.44
CA ASN A 319 -15.58 47.91 8.45
C ASN A 319 -14.92 47.71 7.07
N PRO A 320 -13.95 48.55 6.71
CA PRO A 320 -13.32 48.55 5.38
C PRO A 320 -12.21 47.51 5.21
N VAL A 321 -12.22 46.41 5.98
CA VAL A 321 -11.13 45.39 5.97
C VAL A 321 -10.78 44.99 4.55
N TYR A 322 -11.77 44.67 3.73
CA TYR A 322 -11.52 44.28 2.33
C TYR A 322 -10.91 45.38 1.44
N LYS A 323 -11.05 46.65 1.80
CA LYS A 323 -10.45 47.77 1.05
C LYS A 323 -8.92 47.78 1.12
N TYR A 324 -8.37 47.16 2.15
CA TYR A 324 -6.91 47.08 2.37
C TYR A 324 -6.30 45.79 1.78
N LEU A 325 -7.11 44.82 1.38
CA LEU A 325 -6.62 43.62 0.71
C LEU A 325 -6.31 43.92 -0.75
N ASP A 326 -5.31 43.23 -1.31
CA ASP A 326 -4.96 43.33 -2.72
C ASP A 326 -6.13 42.97 -3.60
N LYS A 327 -6.31 43.76 -4.71
CA LYS A 327 -7.42 43.58 -5.63
C LYS A 327 -7.26 42.38 -6.54
N ASN A 328 -6.04 42.05 -6.87
CA ASN A 328 -5.70 41.17 -7.98
C ASN A 328 -5.12 39.84 -7.53
N TYR A 329 -4.70 39.72 -6.27
CA TYR A 329 -3.98 38.56 -5.79
C TYR A 329 -4.68 37.90 -4.57
N ALA A 330 -4.59 36.59 -4.49
CA ALA A 330 -4.94 35.86 -3.27
C ALA A 330 -3.95 36.24 -2.15
N VAL A 331 -4.46 36.49 -0.96
CA VAL A 331 -3.63 36.79 0.22
C VAL A 331 -3.36 35.56 1.04
N LEU A 332 -4.18 34.55 0.88
CA LEU A 332 -4.09 33.28 1.61
C LEU A 332 -4.43 32.13 0.68
N SER A 333 -3.72 31.02 0.80
CA SER A 333 -4.01 29.76 0.12
C SER A 333 -4.08 28.62 1.12
N VAL A 334 -4.83 27.59 0.78
CA VAL A 334 -4.93 26.36 1.57
C VAL A 334 -4.35 25.21 0.77
N VAL A 335 -3.49 24.44 1.42
CA VAL A 335 -2.90 23.21 0.88
C VAL A 335 -3.20 22.11 1.86
N GLN A 336 -3.47 20.92 1.39
CA GLN A 336 -3.52 19.71 2.20
C GLN A 336 -2.30 18.85 1.87
N GLU A 337 -1.56 18.46 2.88
CA GLU A 337 -0.47 17.49 2.77
C GLU A 337 -0.79 16.33 3.71
N GLY A 338 -1.22 15.20 3.13
CA GLY A 338 -1.71 14.07 3.90
C GLY A 338 -2.93 14.45 4.76
N GLU A 339 -2.82 14.29 6.07
CA GLU A 339 -3.87 14.68 7.03
C GLU A 339 -3.78 16.15 7.46
N ASP A 340 -2.72 16.86 7.11
CA ASP A 340 -2.48 18.19 7.61
C ASP A 340 -3.02 19.27 6.67
N ILE A 341 -3.59 20.31 7.25
CA ILE A 341 -3.94 21.55 6.55
C ILE A 341 -2.82 22.55 6.75
N LEU A 342 -2.31 23.07 5.64
CA LEU A 342 -1.31 24.13 5.63
C LEU A 342 -1.92 25.38 5.01
N LEU A 343 -1.56 26.51 5.58
CA LEU A 343 -1.85 27.83 5.01
C LEU A 343 -0.59 28.40 4.40
N GLY A 344 -0.71 28.92 3.19
CA GLY A 344 0.36 29.60 2.47
C GLY A 344 -0.02 31.03 2.14
N CYS A 345 0.97 31.91 2.07
CA CYS A 345 0.83 33.20 1.43
C CYS A 345 1.34 33.04 -0.01
N PRO A 346 0.49 33.26 -1.04
CA PRO A 346 0.94 33.16 -2.43
C PRO A 346 2.14 34.06 -2.70
N ALA A 347 3.16 33.51 -3.36
CA ALA A 347 4.49 34.12 -3.54
C ALA A 347 4.53 35.36 -4.44
N ASN A 348 3.41 35.90 -4.88
CA ASN A 348 3.35 37.08 -5.69
C ASN A 348 3.69 38.31 -4.85
N GLY A 349 4.93 38.44 -4.46
CA GLY A 349 5.63 39.39 -3.61
C GLY A 349 5.24 40.88 -3.54
N PHE A 350 4.02 41.21 -3.89
CA PHE A 350 3.49 42.56 -3.93
C PHE A 350 2.24 42.78 -3.09
N ALA A 351 1.86 41.76 -2.27
CA ALA A 351 0.74 41.98 -1.36
C ALA A 351 1.09 43.08 -0.37
N LYS A 352 0.34 44.19 -0.40
CA LYS A 352 0.44 45.29 0.58
C LYS A 352 0.10 44.85 2.00
N ASN A 353 -0.25 43.57 2.16
CA ASN A 353 -0.69 43.00 3.42
C ASN A 353 0.20 41.79 3.76
N LYS A 354 0.53 41.71 5.02
CA LYS A 354 1.23 40.56 5.59
C LYS A 354 0.26 39.69 6.37
N ILE A 355 0.44 38.41 6.28
CA ILE A 355 -0.30 37.44 7.09
C ILE A 355 0.59 37.00 8.24
N LYS A 356 0.03 36.99 9.43
CA LYS A 356 0.69 36.43 10.61
C LYS A 356 -0.11 35.25 11.12
N LEU A 357 0.60 34.18 11.44
CA LEU A 357 0.07 33.02 12.17
C LEU A 357 0.60 33.10 13.60
N ASN A 358 -0.33 33.17 14.57
CA ASN A 358 0.01 33.33 15.99
C ASN A 358 1.00 34.47 16.27
N GLY A 359 0.86 35.58 15.54
CA GLY A 359 1.72 36.77 15.66
C GLY A 359 3.01 36.72 14.85
N ILE A 360 3.37 35.60 14.24
CA ILE A 360 4.58 35.42 13.42
C ILE A 360 4.22 35.62 11.94
N GLU A 361 4.98 36.45 11.24
CA GLU A 361 4.78 36.70 9.79
C GLU A 361 5.01 35.42 8.99
N MET A 362 4.03 35.05 8.17
CA MET A 362 4.09 33.89 7.31
C MET A 362 4.96 34.16 6.07
N SER A 363 5.77 33.18 5.71
CA SER A 363 6.53 33.16 4.46
C SER A 363 5.70 32.61 3.30
N SER A 364 6.30 32.55 2.12
CA SER A 364 5.69 31.89 0.95
C SER A 364 5.61 30.34 1.12
N LYS A 365 6.35 29.77 2.07
CA LYS A 365 6.29 28.34 2.38
C LYS A 365 5.03 28.06 3.18
N PRO A 366 4.16 27.13 2.73
CA PRO A 366 2.99 26.73 3.49
C PRO A 366 3.36 26.27 4.92
N THR A 367 2.55 26.69 5.87
CA THR A 367 2.77 26.40 7.31
C THR A 367 1.56 25.64 7.84
N MET A 368 1.82 24.57 8.56
CA MET A 368 0.78 23.74 9.22
C MET A 368 -0.02 24.59 10.21
N VAL A 369 -1.34 24.38 10.22
CA VAL A 369 -2.27 25.05 11.14
C VAL A 369 -3.08 24.03 11.95
N LYS A 370 -3.46 24.45 13.15
CA LYS A 370 -4.23 23.65 14.11
C LYS A 370 -5.46 24.38 14.58
N ASN A 371 -6.39 23.64 15.17
CA ASN A 371 -7.56 24.24 15.81
C ASN A 371 -7.15 25.27 16.86
N GLY A 372 -7.75 26.45 16.80
CA GLY A 372 -7.49 27.55 17.70
C GLY A 372 -6.35 28.49 17.30
N ASP A 373 -5.60 28.18 16.24
CA ASP A 373 -4.60 29.09 15.69
C ASP A 373 -5.23 30.42 15.27
N LYS A 374 -4.48 31.50 15.45
CA LYS A 374 -4.91 32.86 15.14
C LYS A 374 -4.20 33.36 13.89
N ILE A 375 -4.98 33.77 12.90
CA ILE A 375 -4.48 34.47 11.71
C ILE A 375 -4.82 35.94 11.84
N SER A 376 -3.83 36.81 11.65
CA SER A 376 -4.07 38.22 11.47
C SER A 376 -3.61 38.69 10.08
N ILE A 377 -4.41 39.58 9.51
CA ILE A 377 -4.03 40.31 8.30
C ILE A 377 -3.50 41.69 8.73
N PHE A 378 -2.23 41.91 8.49
CA PHE A 378 -1.54 43.16 8.88
C PHE A 378 -1.40 44.08 7.67
N SER A 379 -1.79 45.34 7.83
CA SER A 379 -1.57 46.38 6.82
C SER A 379 -0.26 47.12 7.07
N THR A 380 0.68 46.99 6.13
CA THR A 380 1.94 47.74 6.20
C THR A 380 1.73 49.25 6.12
N GLY A 381 0.66 49.70 5.43
CA GLY A 381 0.33 51.12 5.31
C GLY A 381 -0.28 51.73 6.58
N LYS A 382 -0.89 50.94 7.45
CA LYS A 382 -1.45 51.38 8.74
C LYS A 382 -0.61 51.01 9.95
N GLY A 383 0.32 50.06 9.80
CA GLY A 383 1.13 49.58 10.90
C GLY A 383 0.37 48.75 11.94
N THR A 384 -0.82 48.26 11.63
CA THR A 384 -1.68 47.54 12.56
C THR A 384 -2.32 46.32 11.91
N ASP A 385 -2.71 45.35 12.73
CA ASP A 385 -3.57 44.24 12.28
C ASP A 385 -4.96 44.80 11.89
N ILE A 386 -5.42 44.39 10.71
CA ILE A 386 -6.72 44.86 10.16
C ILE A 386 -7.84 43.97 10.69
N VAL A 387 -7.56 42.63 10.77
CA VAL A 387 -8.53 41.64 11.23
C VAL A 387 -7.79 40.42 11.77
N ASN A 388 -8.39 39.82 12.77
CA ASN A 388 -7.95 38.56 13.38
C ASN A 388 -9.01 37.49 13.17
N PHE A 389 -8.56 36.29 12.82
CA PHE A 389 -9.41 35.11 12.65
C PHE A 389 -8.92 33.99 13.56
N THR A 390 -9.84 33.11 13.92
CA THR A 390 -9.51 31.82 14.53
C THR A 390 -9.69 30.71 13.51
N ILE A 391 -8.76 29.77 13.45
CA ILE A 391 -8.82 28.61 12.56
C ILE A 391 -9.50 27.45 13.27
N GLU A 392 -10.40 26.79 12.54
CA GLU A 392 -10.91 25.46 12.84
C GLU A 392 -10.57 24.55 11.63
N VAL A 393 -9.90 23.42 11.86
CA VAL A 393 -9.70 22.36 10.85
C VAL A 393 -10.88 21.39 10.98
N ILE A 394 -11.62 21.18 9.88
CA ILE A 394 -12.84 20.37 9.83
C ILE A 394 -12.80 19.32 8.72
#